data_d3c3a2ad844cdb0eeb6b888be3cd7f90
#
_entry.id   d3c3a2ad844cdb0eeb6b888be3cd7f90
#
_cell.length_a   1.000
_cell.length_b   1.000
_cell.length_c   1.000
_cell.angle_alpha   90.00
_cell.angle_beta   90.00
_cell.angle_gamma   90.00
#
_symmetry.space_group_name_H-M   'P 1'
#
loop_
_entity.id
_entity.type
_entity.pdbx_description
1 polymer ?
#
loop_
_entity_poly.entity_id
_entity_poly.type
_entity_poly.pdbx_seq_one_letter_code
_entity_poly.pdbx_strand_id
1 'polypeptide(L)'
;TDVDDDGWLKTFTIPANGSSITAVASLEFATTDGKYNSLVKLDADTYVNAWQASSSKGKIGTYTIPADGSSITEVTTLVHDGSSITGYNSMITIDANTVLLTYTGESDDGYLKTFAIPADGSTITEKIVLEHDTNYSGFSSVVQVDFDTYALAYRNSNYAGAIKTFDYSLTAATMNPRISTVTIAADNSTIAVTMNEAVY
;
A
#
# COMPACT_ATOMS: atom_id res chain seq x y z
N THR A 1 -19.53 12.83 -20.60
CA THR A 1 -18.07 12.66 -20.78
C THR A 1 -17.42 13.48 -19.70
N ASP A 2 -16.91 12.82 -18.71
CA ASP A 2 -16.15 13.40 -17.62
C ASP A 2 -14.85 13.93 -18.22
N VAL A 3 -14.66 15.24 -18.19
CA VAL A 3 -13.54 15.91 -18.87
C VAL A 3 -12.41 16.26 -17.90
N ASP A 4 -12.59 15.97 -16.59
CA ASP A 4 -11.74 16.50 -15.53
C ASP A 4 -10.86 15.43 -14.85
N ASP A 5 -10.76 14.20 -15.43
CA ASP A 5 -9.98 13.07 -14.90
C ASP A 5 -10.37 12.69 -13.44
N ASP A 6 -11.67 12.76 -13.12
CA ASP A 6 -12.21 12.46 -11.79
C ASP A 6 -11.83 11.07 -11.27
N GLY A 7 -11.60 11.00 -9.98
CA GLY A 7 -11.27 9.75 -9.28
C GLY A 7 -12.50 9.10 -8.65
N TRP A 8 -12.74 7.82 -8.98
CA TRP A 8 -13.88 7.06 -8.46
C TRP A 8 -13.45 5.75 -7.81
N LEU A 9 -13.96 5.48 -6.61
CA LEU A 9 -13.98 4.14 -6.01
C LEU A 9 -15.35 3.50 -6.26
N LYS A 10 -15.36 2.22 -6.62
CA LYS A 10 -16.59 1.46 -6.85
C LYS A 10 -16.48 0.06 -6.27
N THR A 11 -17.58 -0.44 -5.74
CA THR A 11 -17.73 -1.82 -5.30
C THR A 11 -18.60 -2.60 -6.27
N PHE A 12 -18.30 -3.88 -6.39
CA PHE A 12 -19.02 -4.80 -7.29
C PHE A 12 -19.29 -6.12 -6.58
N THR A 13 -20.42 -6.72 -6.87
CA THR A 13 -20.71 -8.11 -6.50
C THR A 13 -20.43 -9.02 -7.70
N ILE A 14 -19.68 -10.08 -7.47
CA ILE A 14 -19.35 -11.12 -8.47
C ILE A 14 -19.70 -12.46 -7.82
N PRO A 15 -20.71 -13.21 -8.33
CA PRO A 15 -21.02 -14.53 -7.81
C PRO A 15 -19.87 -15.51 -8.06
N ALA A 16 -19.79 -16.59 -7.28
CA ALA A 16 -18.68 -17.54 -7.32
C ALA A 16 -18.43 -18.18 -8.69
N ASN A 17 -19.48 -18.29 -9.53
CA ASN A 17 -19.38 -18.79 -10.89
C ASN A 17 -18.94 -17.74 -11.94
N GLY A 18 -18.71 -16.48 -11.51
CA GLY A 18 -18.29 -15.40 -12.39
C GLY A 18 -19.32 -14.97 -13.44
N SER A 19 -20.59 -15.35 -13.30
CA SER A 19 -21.61 -15.17 -14.36
C SER A 19 -22.09 -13.73 -14.56
N SER A 20 -21.82 -12.84 -13.59
CA SER A 20 -22.21 -11.43 -13.68
C SER A 20 -21.28 -10.55 -12.84
N ILE A 21 -21.27 -9.24 -13.16
CA ILE A 21 -20.65 -8.20 -12.35
C ILE A 21 -21.71 -7.12 -12.15
N THR A 22 -22.08 -6.88 -10.88
CA THR A 22 -23.12 -5.90 -10.53
C THR A 22 -22.51 -4.80 -9.66
N ALA A 23 -22.63 -3.53 -10.07
CA ALA A 23 -22.21 -2.39 -9.28
C ALA A 23 -23.09 -2.26 -8.03
N VAL A 24 -22.46 -1.98 -6.87
CA VAL A 24 -23.12 -1.87 -5.57
C VAL A 24 -23.09 -0.44 -5.07
N ALA A 25 -21.89 0.12 -4.89
CA ALA A 25 -21.69 1.49 -4.42
C ALA A 25 -20.62 2.21 -5.23
N SER A 26 -20.63 3.54 -5.18
CA SER A 26 -19.62 4.40 -5.79
C SER A 26 -19.39 5.63 -4.93
N LEU A 27 -18.13 6.09 -4.88
CA LEU A 27 -17.70 7.32 -4.25
C LEU A 27 -16.76 8.06 -5.20
N GLU A 28 -17.04 9.33 -5.48
CA GLU A 28 -16.09 10.23 -6.10
C GLU A 28 -15.14 10.76 -5.00
N PHE A 29 -13.87 10.32 -5.05
CA PHE A 29 -12.85 10.74 -4.07
C PHE A 29 -12.01 11.92 -4.56
N ALA A 30 -12.06 12.23 -5.86
CA ALA A 30 -11.39 13.37 -6.45
C ALA A 30 -12.25 13.92 -7.58
N THR A 31 -12.60 15.20 -7.51
CA THR A 31 -13.37 15.93 -8.51
C THR A 31 -12.50 16.50 -9.64
N THR A 32 -11.20 16.37 -9.53
CA THR A 32 -10.19 16.72 -10.53
C THR A 32 -8.96 15.85 -10.29
N ASP A 33 -8.38 15.28 -11.33
CA ASP A 33 -7.14 14.48 -11.28
C ASP A 33 -7.14 13.38 -10.21
N GLY A 34 -7.80 12.28 -10.50
CA GLY A 34 -7.72 11.03 -9.72
C GLY A 34 -6.92 9.96 -10.46
N LYS A 35 -5.64 10.22 -10.79
CA LYS A 35 -4.82 9.40 -11.70
C LYS A 35 -3.89 8.44 -10.97
N TYR A 36 -3.41 7.41 -11.67
CA TYR A 36 -2.41 6.45 -11.18
C TYR A 36 -2.78 5.82 -9.84
N ASN A 37 -4.02 5.39 -9.70
CA ASN A 37 -4.55 4.82 -8.46
C ASN A 37 -3.90 3.50 -8.10
N SER A 38 -3.63 3.32 -6.80
CA SER A 38 -3.27 2.03 -6.21
C SER A 38 -4.07 1.82 -4.94
N LEU A 39 -4.94 0.81 -4.93
CA LEU A 39 -5.86 0.50 -3.85
C LEU A 39 -5.46 -0.81 -3.19
N VAL A 40 -5.34 -0.81 -1.86
CA VAL A 40 -5.10 -2.00 -1.05
C VAL A 40 -6.10 -2.10 0.09
N LYS A 41 -6.34 -3.32 0.53
CA LYS A 41 -7.09 -3.60 1.76
C LYS A 41 -6.12 -3.65 2.93
N LEU A 42 -6.37 -2.88 3.99
CA LEU A 42 -5.53 -2.84 5.18
C LEU A 42 -6.06 -3.79 6.25
N ASP A 43 -7.37 -3.73 6.54
CA ASP A 43 -8.04 -4.50 7.58
C ASP A 43 -9.43 -4.98 7.11
N ALA A 44 -10.27 -5.46 8.01
CA ALA A 44 -11.57 -6.07 7.72
C ALA A 44 -12.45 -5.20 6.80
N ASP A 45 -12.51 -3.91 7.07
CA ASP A 45 -13.30 -2.92 6.32
C ASP A 45 -12.54 -1.63 5.97
N THR A 46 -11.25 -1.54 6.30
CA THR A 46 -10.39 -0.38 6.00
C THR A 46 -9.58 -0.62 4.72
N TYR A 47 -9.67 0.34 3.82
CA TYR A 47 -8.97 0.37 2.54
C TYR A 47 -8.15 1.63 2.41
N VAL A 48 -7.06 1.55 1.67
CA VAL A 48 -6.13 2.67 1.43
C VAL A 48 -5.93 2.84 -0.06
N ASN A 49 -6.12 4.05 -0.57
CA ASN A 49 -5.86 4.42 -1.96
C ASN A 49 -4.78 5.50 -2.04
N ALA A 50 -3.82 5.34 -2.93
CA ALA A 50 -2.86 6.37 -3.29
C ALA A 50 -3.10 6.80 -4.74
N TRP A 51 -3.03 8.12 -5.01
CA TRP A 51 -3.29 8.68 -6.34
C TRP A 51 -2.52 9.96 -6.59
N GLN A 52 -2.41 10.32 -7.88
CA GLN A 52 -2.02 11.67 -8.28
C GLN A 52 -3.25 12.56 -8.28
N ALA A 53 -3.19 13.65 -7.51
CA ALA A 53 -4.23 14.66 -7.43
C ALA A 53 -3.88 15.90 -8.27
N SER A 54 -4.78 16.87 -8.28
CA SER A 54 -4.60 18.16 -8.97
C SER A 54 -3.27 18.83 -8.61
N SER A 55 -2.71 19.54 -9.57
CA SER A 55 -1.37 20.13 -9.49
C SER A 55 -0.26 19.07 -9.31
N SER A 56 -0.49 17.87 -9.81
CA SER A 56 0.45 16.74 -9.78
C SER A 56 0.93 16.36 -8.37
N LYS A 57 0.10 16.55 -7.35
CA LYS A 57 0.43 16.19 -5.97
C LYS A 57 0.12 14.72 -5.70
N GLY A 58 0.97 14.06 -4.90
CA GLY A 58 0.69 12.73 -4.39
C GLY A 58 -0.23 12.77 -3.18
N LYS A 59 -1.36 12.08 -3.24
CA LYS A 59 -2.27 11.90 -2.12
C LYS A 59 -2.41 10.43 -1.74
N ILE A 60 -2.72 10.20 -0.48
CA ILE A 60 -3.11 8.91 0.07
C ILE A 60 -4.33 9.12 0.96
N GLY A 61 -5.31 8.23 0.88
CA GLY A 61 -6.55 8.33 1.65
C GLY A 61 -7.01 6.98 2.16
N THR A 62 -7.73 7.00 3.28
CA THR A 62 -8.36 5.84 3.90
C THR A 62 -9.86 5.87 3.71
N TYR A 63 -10.44 4.68 3.54
CA TYR A 63 -11.85 4.49 3.26
C TYR A 63 -12.39 3.31 4.06
N THR A 64 -13.60 3.44 4.58
CA THR A 64 -14.34 2.32 5.15
C THR A 64 -15.28 1.73 4.09
N ILE A 65 -15.14 0.44 3.84
CA ILE A 65 -16.02 -0.34 2.94
C ILE A 65 -16.44 -1.61 3.68
N PRO A 66 -17.72 -1.75 4.09
CA PRO A 66 -18.19 -2.94 4.77
C PRO A 66 -18.09 -4.18 3.88
N ALA A 67 -18.10 -5.36 4.49
CA ALA A 67 -17.87 -6.63 3.80
C ALA A 67 -18.87 -6.92 2.65
N ASP A 68 -20.09 -6.37 2.72
CA ASP A 68 -21.09 -6.46 1.66
C ASP A 68 -20.91 -5.43 0.53
N GLY A 69 -19.93 -4.52 0.69
CA GLY A 69 -19.64 -3.46 -0.28
C GLY A 69 -20.75 -2.41 -0.42
N SER A 70 -21.71 -2.35 0.49
CA SER A 70 -22.95 -1.53 0.38
C SER A 70 -22.68 -0.03 0.42
N SER A 71 -21.54 0.41 0.94
CA SER A 71 -21.13 1.81 1.00
C SER A 71 -19.62 1.99 0.89
N ILE A 72 -19.19 3.18 0.52
CA ILE A 72 -17.79 3.63 0.55
C ILE A 72 -17.78 4.97 1.26
N THR A 73 -17.03 5.08 2.36
CA THR A 73 -16.93 6.31 3.14
C THR A 73 -15.46 6.71 3.26
N GLU A 74 -15.13 7.93 2.84
CA GLU A 74 -13.80 8.50 3.09
C GLU A 74 -13.64 8.81 4.58
N VAL A 75 -12.51 8.41 5.16
CA VAL A 75 -12.17 8.64 6.57
C VAL A 75 -11.21 9.80 6.70
N THR A 76 -10.05 9.75 6.03
CA THR A 76 -9.07 10.82 6.04
C THR A 76 -8.18 10.79 4.80
N THR A 77 -7.53 11.91 4.49
CA THR A 77 -6.56 12.02 3.41
C THR A 77 -5.31 12.76 3.84
N LEU A 78 -4.17 12.44 3.22
CA LEU A 78 -2.88 13.09 3.41
C LEU A 78 -2.26 13.43 2.04
N VAL A 79 -1.70 14.63 1.90
CA VAL A 79 -0.75 14.92 0.82
C VAL A 79 0.60 14.36 1.23
N HIS A 80 1.01 13.24 0.62
CA HIS A 80 2.27 12.58 0.95
C HIS A 80 3.43 13.12 0.13
N ASP A 81 3.13 13.77 -1.00
CA ASP A 81 4.13 14.45 -1.83
C ASP A 81 3.52 15.73 -2.40
N GLY A 82 4.14 16.86 -2.06
CA GLY A 82 3.74 18.18 -2.52
C GLY A 82 4.46 18.65 -3.78
N SER A 83 5.38 17.84 -4.32
CA SER A 83 6.12 18.14 -5.55
C SER A 83 5.23 18.02 -6.79
N SER A 84 5.73 18.49 -7.91
CA SER A 84 4.93 18.66 -9.14
C SER A 84 4.78 17.38 -9.97
N ILE A 85 5.42 16.28 -9.61
CA ILE A 85 5.33 15.03 -10.38
C ILE A 85 5.18 13.88 -9.42
N THR A 86 4.04 13.23 -9.46
CA THR A 86 3.79 11.98 -8.77
C THR A 86 2.96 11.09 -9.68
N GLY A 87 3.26 9.84 -9.74
CA GLY A 87 2.53 8.92 -10.60
C GLY A 87 3.02 7.49 -10.47
N TYR A 88 2.44 6.60 -11.26
CA TYR A 88 2.79 5.18 -11.28
C TYR A 88 2.82 4.55 -9.88
N ASN A 89 1.80 4.88 -9.07
CA ASN A 89 1.68 4.37 -7.72
C ASN A 89 1.53 2.85 -7.71
N SER A 90 2.26 2.17 -6.84
CA SER A 90 2.06 0.76 -6.51
C SER A 90 2.17 0.59 -5.01
N MET A 91 1.17 0.00 -4.38
CA MET A 91 1.06 -0.10 -2.93
C MET A 91 0.78 -1.54 -2.52
N ILE A 92 1.34 -1.94 -1.39
CA ILE A 92 1.01 -3.20 -0.72
C ILE A 92 0.86 -2.98 0.79
N THR A 93 0.14 -3.87 1.42
CA THR A 93 0.02 -3.95 2.87
C THR A 93 1.20 -4.75 3.42
N ILE A 94 1.95 -4.19 4.38
CA ILE A 94 3.04 -4.87 5.10
C ILE A 94 2.48 -5.68 6.26
N ASP A 95 1.64 -5.05 7.06
CA ASP A 95 0.94 -5.64 8.21
C ASP A 95 -0.42 -4.96 8.41
N ALA A 96 -1.14 -5.31 9.47
CA ALA A 96 -2.48 -4.80 9.76
C ALA A 96 -2.57 -3.27 9.93
N ASN A 97 -1.42 -2.57 10.09
CA ASN A 97 -1.38 -1.13 10.35
C ASN A 97 -0.38 -0.39 9.45
N THR A 98 0.26 -1.07 8.49
CA THR A 98 1.34 -0.48 7.70
C THR A 98 1.19 -0.79 6.21
N VAL A 99 1.29 0.25 5.39
CA VAL A 99 1.36 0.13 3.93
C VAL A 99 2.70 0.64 3.40
N LEU A 100 3.17 0.01 2.33
CA LEU A 100 4.31 0.45 1.53
C LEU A 100 3.80 0.98 0.20
N LEU A 101 4.16 2.21 -0.14
CA LEU A 101 3.88 2.88 -1.41
C LEU A 101 5.17 3.09 -2.18
N THR A 102 5.18 2.70 -3.45
CA THR A 102 6.21 3.11 -4.42
C THR A 102 5.58 4.04 -5.45
N TYR A 103 6.29 5.06 -5.87
CA TYR A 103 5.78 6.06 -6.81
C TYR A 103 6.91 6.80 -7.51
N THR A 104 6.55 7.51 -8.59
CA THR A 104 7.42 8.48 -9.24
C THR A 104 7.17 9.86 -8.64
N GLY A 105 8.19 10.44 -8.04
CA GLY A 105 8.11 11.73 -7.36
C GLY A 105 8.76 12.87 -8.13
N GLU A 106 9.35 13.82 -7.40
CA GLU A 106 10.04 14.98 -7.97
C GLU A 106 11.14 14.55 -8.94
N SER A 107 11.30 15.29 -10.01
CA SER A 107 12.32 15.05 -11.08
C SER A 107 12.20 13.68 -11.77
N ASP A 108 11.03 13.06 -11.71
CA ASP A 108 10.77 11.68 -12.18
C ASP A 108 11.54 10.59 -11.41
N ASP A 109 12.10 10.93 -10.25
CA ASP A 109 12.86 10.01 -9.41
C ASP A 109 11.95 8.97 -8.73
N GLY A 110 12.53 7.84 -8.36
CA GLY A 110 11.79 6.73 -7.75
C GLY A 110 11.82 6.78 -6.23
N TYR A 111 10.66 6.76 -5.60
CA TYR A 111 10.50 6.81 -4.14
C TYR A 111 9.76 5.59 -3.59
N LEU A 112 10.13 5.24 -2.36
CA LEU A 112 9.35 4.37 -1.48
C LEU A 112 8.98 5.15 -0.22
N LYS A 113 7.73 4.96 0.24
CA LYS A 113 7.27 5.48 1.53
C LYS A 113 6.50 4.42 2.29
N THR A 114 6.66 4.40 3.61
CA THR A 114 5.79 3.61 4.49
C THR A 114 4.90 4.53 5.31
N PHE A 115 3.66 4.07 5.53
CA PHE A 115 2.68 4.79 6.33
C PHE A 115 2.12 3.87 7.40
N ALA A 116 2.11 4.36 8.65
CA ALA A 116 1.35 3.75 9.73
C ALA A 116 -0.08 4.29 9.72
N ILE A 117 -1.04 3.38 9.73
CA ILE A 117 -2.48 3.66 9.64
C ILE A 117 -3.16 2.72 10.63
N PRO A 118 -3.87 3.22 11.66
CA PRO A 118 -4.61 2.36 12.58
C PRO A 118 -5.76 1.65 11.86
N ALA A 119 -6.26 0.57 12.46
CA ALA A 119 -7.30 -0.27 11.89
C ALA A 119 -8.59 0.49 11.50
N ASP A 120 -8.93 1.56 12.23
CA ASP A 120 -10.08 2.43 11.92
C ASP A 120 -9.81 3.45 10.80
N GLY A 121 -8.58 3.49 10.27
CA GLY A 121 -8.18 4.42 9.21
C GLY A 121 -8.14 5.89 9.61
N SER A 122 -8.29 6.23 10.90
CA SER A 122 -8.50 7.61 11.37
C SER A 122 -7.32 8.55 11.16
N THR A 123 -6.11 8.01 11.03
CA THR A 123 -4.90 8.80 10.80
C THR A 123 -3.95 8.12 9.82
N ILE A 124 -3.20 8.93 9.08
CA ILE A 124 -2.13 8.47 8.17
C ILE A 124 -0.84 9.14 8.61
N THR A 125 0.15 8.36 9.02
CA THR A 125 1.44 8.86 9.50
C THR A 125 2.56 8.32 8.63
N GLU A 126 3.26 9.19 7.91
CA GLU A 126 4.46 8.83 7.17
C GLU A 126 5.58 8.40 8.13
N LYS A 127 6.27 7.31 7.84
CA LYS A 127 7.33 6.72 8.69
C LYS A 127 8.70 6.74 8.02
N ILE A 128 8.82 6.16 6.85
CA ILE A 128 10.08 6.03 6.13
C ILE A 128 9.90 6.63 4.74
N VAL A 129 10.92 7.34 4.29
CA VAL A 129 11.07 7.80 2.91
C VAL A 129 12.42 7.31 2.41
N LEU A 130 12.43 6.65 1.28
CA LEU A 130 13.63 6.21 0.57
C LEU A 130 13.52 6.59 -0.90
N GLU A 131 14.47 7.37 -1.38
CA GLU A 131 14.71 7.55 -2.80
C GLU A 131 15.52 6.35 -3.31
N HIS A 132 14.88 5.48 -4.08
CA HIS A 132 15.51 4.26 -4.57
C HIS A 132 16.18 4.42 -5.92
N ASP A 133 15.80 5.45 -6.67
CA ASP A 133 16.40 5.79 -7.96
C ASP A 133 16.39 7.32 -8.14
N THR A 134 17.57 7.91 -8.35
CA THR A 134 17.79 9.35 -8.56
C THR A 134 17.65 9.76 -10.02
N ASN A 135 17.09 8.89 -10.83
CA ASN A 135 16.75 9.13 -12.23
C ASN A 135 15.31 8.65 -12.45
N TYR A 136 14.90 8.58 -13.71
CA TYR A 136 13.56 8.16 -14.06
C TYR A 136 13.20 6.77 -13.48
N SER A 137 12.09 6.70 -12.75
CA SER A 137 11.48 5.46 -12.26
C SER A 137 9.98 5.48 -12.55
N GLY A 138 9.53 4.70 -13.51
CA GLY A 138 8.10 4.64 -13.87
C GLY A 138 7.56 3.23 -13.94
N PHE A 139 6.23 3.10 -13.97
CA PHE A 139 5.52 1.82 -14.08
C PHE A 139 5.90 0.83 -12.98
N SER A 140 5.96 1.33 -11.76
CA SER A 140 6.35 0.56 -10.57
C SER A 140 5.36 -0.55 -10.25
N SER A 141 5.88 -1.70 -9.82
CA SER A 141 5.11 -2.81 -9.25
C SER A 141 5.91 -3.40 -8.09
N VAL A 142 5.34 -3.38 -6.90
CA VAL A 142 5.97 -3.90 -5.67
C VAL A 142 5.26 -5.16 -5.21
N VAL A 143 6.05 -6.14 -4.73
CA VAL A 143 5.55 -7.39 -4.14
C VAL A 143 6.36 -7.73 -2.89
N GLN A 144 5.74 -8.40 -1.96
CA GLN A 144 6.44 -9.01 -0.82
C GLN A 144 7.09 -10.33 -1.28
N VAL A 145 8.37 -10.51 -0.97
CA VAL A 145 9.15 -11.71 -1.27
C VAL A 145 9.20 -12.62 -0.04
N ASP A 146 9.49 -12.02 1.11
CA ASP A 146 9.57 -12.69 2.40
C ASP A 146 9.04 -11.73 3.48
N PHE A 147 9.11 -12.12 4.71
CA PHE A 147 8.58 -11.39 5.87
C PHE A 147 8.97 -9.90 5.91
N ASP A 148 10.22 -9.58 5.64
CA ASP A 148 10.79 -8.23 5.68
C ASP A 148 11.39 -7.79 4.33
N THR A 149 11.37 -8.65 3.32
CA THR A 149 11.98 -8.41 2.01
C THR A 149 10.92 -8.13 0.95
N TYR A 150 11.13 -7.09 0.17
CA TYR A 150 10.25 -6.62 -0.90
C TYR A 150 11.02 -6.51 -2.20
N ALA A 151 10.38 -6.85 -3.30
CA ALA A 151 10.91 -6.67 -4.64
C ALA A 151 10.09 -5.62 -5.38
N LEU A 152 10.77 -4.69 -6.03
CA LEU A 152 10.22 -3.64 -6.87
C LEU A 152 10.70 -3.84 -8.30
N ALA A 153 9.78 -4.02 -9.22
CA ALA A 153 10.03 -3.93 -10.65
C ALA A 153 9.61 -2.55 -11.16
N TYR A 154 10.43 -1.93 -12.00
CA TYR A 154 10.14 -0.61 -12.56
C TYR A 154 10.89 -0.40 -13.89
N ARG A 155 10.51 0.63 -14.64
CA ARG A 155 11.26 1.09 -15.82
C ARG A 155 12.24 2.19 -15.40
N ASN A 156 13.53 2.02 -15.72
CA ASN A 156 14.56 3.01 -15.44
C ASN A 156 14.73 4.06 -16.56
N SER A 157 15.66 5.00 -16.39
CA SER A 157 15.95 6.08 -17.34
C SER A 157 16.43 5.61 -18.72
N ASN A 158 16.94 4.38 -18.83
CA ASN A 158 17.36 3.79 -20.11
C ASN A 158 16.20 3.06 -20.83
N TYR A 159 14.96 3.24 -20.40
CA TYR A 159 13.77 2.52 -20.88
C TYR A 159 13.87 1.00 -20.69
N ALA A 160 14.76 0.54 -19.82
CA ALA A 160 14.93 -0.87 -19.48
C ALA A 160 14.16 -1.22 -18.21
N GLY A 161 13.70 -2.48 -18.14
CA GLY A 161 13.17 -3.04 -16.91
C GLY A 161 14.27 -3.22 -15.88
N ALA A 162 14.02 -2.84 -14.64
CA ALA A 162 14.90 -3.01 -13.49
C ALA A 162 14.16 -3.68 -12.34
N ILE A 163 14.88 -4.45 -11.53
CA ILE A 163 14.36 -5.02 -10.29
C ILE A 163 15.32 -4.67 -9.17
N LYS A 164 14.77 -4.18 -8.06
CA LYS A 164 15.49 -3.94 -6.80
C LYS A 164 14.80 -4.68 -5.66
N THR A 165 15.57 -5.08 -4.66
CA THR A 165 15.05 -5.63 -3.40
C THR A 165 15.34 -4.67 -2.26
N PHE A 166 14.45 -4.65 -1.28
CA PHE A 166 14.53 -3.81 -0.08
C PHE A 166 14.18 -4.65 1.13
N ASP A 167 14.91 -4.45 2.21
CA ASP A 167 14.60 -5.03 3.50
C ASP A 167 13.90 -3.97 4.35
N TYR A 168 12.70 -4.28 4.80
CA TYR A 168 11.96 -3.47 5.76
C TYR A 168 12.23 -4.02 7.15
N SER A 169 13.35 -3.62 7.76
CA SER A 169 13.61 -3.95 9.15
C SER A 169 12.92 -2.94 10.06
N LEU A 170 11.87 -3.37 10.74
CA LEU A 170 11.33 -2.65 11.88
C LEU A 170 12.42 -2.59 12.95
N THR A 171 12.68 -1.40 13.51
CA THR A 171 13.51 -1.31 14.71
C THR A 171 12.82 -2.06 15.84
N ALA A 172 13.60 -2.71 16.71
CA ALA A 172 13.12 -3.59 17.78
C ALA A 172 11.94 -3.05 18.63
N ALA A 173 11.75 -1.72 18.65
CA ALA A 173 10.66 -1.06 19.37
C ALA A 173 9.28 -1.12 18.69
N THR A 174 9.21 -1.56 17.44
CA THR A 174 7.96 -1.57 16.63
C THR A 174 7.58 -2.97 16.15
N MET A 175 8.42 -3.97 16.36
CA MET A 175 8.13 -5.34 15.95
C MET A 175 7.22 -6.03 16.97
N ASN A 176 6.10 -6.55 16.52
CA ASN A 176 5.42 -7.60 17.27
C ASN A 176 6.34 -8.83 17.29
N PRO A 177 6.59 -9.44 18.46
CA PRO A 177 7.43 -10.62 18.55
C PRO A 177 6.85 -11.73 17.66
N ARG A 178 7.68 -12.33 16.82
CA ARG A 178 7.28 -13.42 15.93
C ARG A 178 7.97 -14.70 16.31
N ILE A 179 7.26 -15.77 16.08
CA ILE A 179 7.84 -17.11 16.23
C ILE A 179 8.86 -17.30 15.12
N SER A 180 10.14 -17.37 15.47
CA SER A 180 11.22 -17.65 14.53
C SER A 180 11.39 -19.16 14.30
N THR A 181 11.23 -19.97 15.34
CA THR A 181 11.27 -21.42 15.23
C THR A 181 10.31 -22.08 16.22
N VAL A 182 9.77 -23.22 15.83
CA VAL A 182 9.08 -24.16 16.73
C VAL A 182 9.80 -25.49 16.64
N THR A 183 10.32 -25.98 17.77
CA THR A 183 10.94 -27.31 17.86
C THR A 183 10.10 -28.17 18.77
N ILE A 184 9.72 -29.33 18.27
CA ILE A 184 9.05 -30.38 19.06
C ILE A 184 10.09 -31.44 19.41
N ALA A 185 10.21 -31.77 20.70
CA ALA A 185 11.09 -32.85 21.13
C ALA A 185 10.68 -34.19 20.47
N ALA A 186 11.62 -35.02 20.16
CA ALA A 186 11.38 -36.31 19.49
C ALA A 186 10.40 -37.24 20.25
N ASP A 187 10.30 -37.07 21.55
CA ASP A 187 9.37 -37.79 22.43
C ASP A 187 8.02 -37.06 22.62
N ASN A 188 7.83 -35.95 21.93
CA ASN A 188 6.65 -35.07 22.07
C ASN A 188 6.43 -34.51 23.50
N SER A 189 7.45 -34.52 24.34
CA SER A 189 7.34 -34.08 25.75
C SER A 189 7.38 -32.55 25.89
N THR A 190 8.02 -31.85 24.94
CA THR A 190 8.20 -30.39 24.98
C THR A 190 8.06 -29.77 23.63
N ILE A 191 7.54 -28.52 23.62
CA ILE A 191 7.54 -27.63 22.47
C ILE A 191 8.36 -26.40 22.84
N ALA A 192 9.47 -26.17 22.14
CA ALA A 192 10.24 -24.95 22.28
C ALA A 192 9.82 -23.95 21.18
N VAL A 193 9.43 -22.77 21.61
CA VAL A 193 9.07 -21.65 20.72
C VAL A 193 10.14 -20.57 20.88
N THR A 194 10.83 -20.26 19.80
CA THR A 194 11.80 -19.16 19.79
C THR A 194 11.18 -17.97 19.09
N MET A 195 11.27 -16.81 19.71
CA MET A 195 10.86 -15.53 19.14
C MET A 195 12.08 -14.83 18.53
N ASN A 196 11.87 -14.02 17.50
CA ASN A 196 12.91 -13.19 16.91
C ASN A 196 13.31 -12.00 17.79
N GLU A 197 12.56 -11.75 18.87
CA GLU A 197 12.75 -10.66 19.82
C GLU A 197 12.46 -11.08 21.27
N ALA A 198 13.06 -10.33 22.21
CA ALA A 198 12.73 -10.49 23.62
C ALA A 198 11.30 -9.99 23.88
N VAL A 199 10.47 -10.86 24.44
CA VAL A 199 9.13 -10.49 24.92
C VAL A 199 9.32 -9.93 26.34
N TYR A 200 9.04 -8.67 26.56
CA TYR A 200 9.07 -8.01 27.87
C TYR A 200 7.66 -7.88 28.44
#